data_6d53346c3444fb3adce9ac0302ad96f4
#
_entry.id   6d53346c3444fb3adce9ac0302ad96f4
#
_cell.length_a   1.000
_cell.length_b   1.000
_cell.length_c   1.000
_cell.angle_alpha   90.00
_cell.angle_beta   90.00
_cell.angle_gamma   90.00
#
_symmetry.space_group_name_H-M   'P 1'
#
loop_
_entity.id
_entity.type
_entity.pdbx_description
1 polymer ?
#
loop_
_entity_poly.entity_id
_entity_poly.type
_entity_poly.pdbx_seq_one_letter_code
_entity_poly.pdbx_strand_id
1 'polypeptide(L)'
;MPVVRTWVVVLIKDFDSAKQRLSPAMGAKSRRALSRRNAKLAVEAAHAGDRVLVVAGAEEVAELAASWGADVLLEPREEGQNIAARRGINRAVEKGAEAILLLSSDLPLITQDAVKALLEGAERVTGPVVIAAPAIGRGGTNALYLRPPEAIGLHFGDGSFAKFRDDAAARGVPFEVHESGAMALDLDEPSDLARLRRAV
;
A
#
# COMPACT_ATOMS: atom_id res chain seq x y z
N MET A 1 4.30 -23.49 13.59
CA MET A 1 5.14 -22.63 12.76
C MET A 1 5.44 -21.36 13.57
N PRO A 2 6.66 -20.80 13.58
CA PRO A 2 6.87 -19.50 14.17
C PRO A 2 5.99 -18.47 13.46
N VAL A 3 5.31 -17.61 14.21
CA VAL A 3 4.48 -16.54 13.65
C VAL A 3 5.44 -15.50 13.07
N VAL A 4 5.35 -15.28 11.75
CA VAL A 4 6.13 -14.25 11.05
C VAL A 4 5.58 -12.88 11.39
N ARG A 5 6.41 -12.00 11.96
CA ARG A 5 5.99 -10.64 12.30
C ARG A 5 5.87 -9.77 11.05
N THR A 6 4.64 -9.54 10.63
CA THR A 6 4.31 -8.75 9.44
C THR A 6 3.90 -7.33 9.79
N TRP A 7 4.65 -6.34 9.31
CA TRP A 7 4.27 -4.95 9.39
C TRP A 7 3.57 -4.50 8.12
N VAL A 8 2.47 -3.78 8.26
CA VAL A 8 1.81 -3.12 7.12
C VAL A 8 2.29 -1.69 7.04
N VAL A 9 2.89 -1.33 5.91
CA VAL A 9 3.42 0.01 5.64
C VAL A 9 2.49 0.71 4.66
N VAL A 10 1.90 1.83 5.08
CA VAL A 10 1.01 2.65 4.24
C VAL A 10 1.72 3.95 3.87
N LEU A 11 1.80 4.24 2.57
CA LEU A 11 2.44 5.46 2.08
C LEU A 11 1.37 6.53 1.85
N ILE A 12 1.42 7.63 2.59
CA ILE A 12 0.43 8.71 2.51
C ILE A 12 1.12 10.02 2.21
N LYS A 13 0.89 10.54 1.00
CA LYS A 13 1.36 11.86 0.57
C LYS A 13 0.59 12.98 1.25
N ASP A 14 1.10 14.21 1.13
CA ASP A 14 0.35 15.40 1.49
C ASP A 14 -1.01 15.41 0.76
N PHE A 15 -2.09 15.63 1.53
CA PHE A 15 -3.46 15.62 1.00
C PHE A 15 -3.72 16.76 0.02
N ASP A 16 -3.01 17.88 0.12
CA ASP A 16 -3.18 19.02 -0.79
C ASP A 16 -2.55 18.77 -2.16
N SER A 17 -1.44 18.01 -2.19
CA SER A 17 -0.77 17.59 -3.43
C SER A 17 -1.38 16.32 -4.04
N ALA A 18 -2.19 15.58 -3.28
CA ALA A 18 -2.73 14.29 -3.72
C ALA A 18 -3.81 14.44 -4.80
N LYS A 19 -3.96 13.41 -5.64
CA LYS A 19 -5.07 13.24 -6.61
C LYS A 19 -5.22 14.36 -7.62
N GLN A 20 -4.12 14.96 -8.08
CA GLN A 20 -4.15 16.06 -9.06
C GLN A 20 -4.82 15.65 -10.38
N ARG A 21 -4.73 14.38 -10.80
CA ARG A 21 -5.39 13.86 -12.01
C ARG A 21 -6.92 13.85 -11.91
N LEU A 22 -7.48 13.91 -10.70
CA LEU A 22 -8.93 14.06 -10.50
C LEU A 22 -9.42 15.51 -10.64
N SER A 23 -8.54 16.48 -10.85
CA SER A 23 -8.92 17.92 -10.95
C SER A 23 -9.99 18.24 -12.01
N PRO A 24 -10.08 17.52 -13.16
CA PRO A 24 -11.18 17.76 -14.11
C PRO A 24 -12.55 17.33 -13.57
N ALA A 25 -12.61 16.42 -12.61
CA ALA A 25 -13.86 15.84 -12.09
C ALA A 25 -14.25 16.35 -10.70
N MET A 26 -13.30 16.90 -9.92
CA MET A 26 -13.60 17.38 -8.57
C MET A 26 -12.65 18.49 -8.09
N GLY A 27 -13.21 19.44 -7.35
CA GLY A 27 -12.46 20.57 -6.78
C GLY A 27 -11.46 20.13 -5.69
N ALA A 28 -10.50 21.01 -5.37
CA ALA A 28 -9.42 20.75 -4.43
C ALA A 28 -9.92 20.26 -3.05
N LYS A 29 -10.94 20.91 -2.48
CA LYS A 29 -11.54 20.51 -1.19
C LYS A 29 -12.07 19.08 -1.21
N SER A 30 -12.72 18.68 -2.31
CA SER A 30 -13.27 17.32 -2.45
C SER A 30 -12.17 16.29 -2.65
N ARG A 31 -11.11 16.61 -3.41
CA ARG A 31 -9.95 15.73 -3.58
C ARG A 31 -9.23 15.48 -2.25
N ARG A 32 -9.01 16.55 -1.47
CA ARG A 32 -8.42 16.46 -0.13
C ARG A 32 -9.27 15.59 0.80
N ALA A 33 -10.58 15.81 0.85
CA ALA A 33 -11.50 15.01 1.67
C ALA A 33 -11.49 13.54 1.26
N LEU A 34 -11.46 13.25 -0.05
CA LEU A 34 -11.37 11.89 -0.59
C LEU A 34 -10.05 11.22 -0.20
N SER A 35 -8.91 11.92 -0.36
CA SER A 35 -7.59 11.41 0.02
C SER A 35 -7.52 11.07 1.51
N ARG A 36 -8.01 11.98 2.37
CA ARG A 36 -8.06 11.75 3.82
C ARG A 36 -8.95 10.55 4.19
N ARG A 37 -10.13 10.41 3.54
CA ARG A 37 -11.03 9.28 3.77
C ARG A 37 -10.37 7.95 3.40
N ASN A 38 -9.80 7.88 2.20
CA ASN A 38 -9.17 6.66 1.71
C ASN A 38 -7.94 6.30 2.55
N ALA A 39 -7.11 7.28 2.92
CA ALA A 39 -5.97 7.07 3.82
C ALA A 39 -6.41 6.47 5.16
N LYS A 40 -7.50 6.98 5.75
CA LYS A 40 -8.06 6.43 6.99
C LYS A 40 -8.49 4.97 6.81
N LEU A 41 -9.22 4.65 5.74
CA LEU A 41 -9.64 3.28 5.43
C LEU A 41 -8.43 2.34 5.27
N ALA A 42 -7.38 2.80 4.59
CA ALA A 42 -6.17 2.01 4.40
C ALA A 42 -5.44 1.74 5.73
N VAL A 43 -5.35 2.73 6.62
CA VAL A 43 -4.75 2.56 7.95
C VAL A 43 -5.61 1.63 8.82
N GLU A 44 -6.93 1.79 8.82
CA GLU A 44 -7.84 0.89 9.53
C GLU A 44 -7.72 -0.56 9.01
N ALA A 45 -7.65 -0.75 7.70
CA ALA A 45 -7.44 -2.07 7.10
C ALA A 45 -6.06 -2.67 7.44
N ALA A 46 -5.04 -1.82 7.53
CA ALA A 46 -3.67 -2.21 7.85
C ALA A 46 -3.51 -2.83 9.25
N HIS A 47 -4.45 -2.57 10.17
CA HIS A 47 -4.47 -3.21 11.50
C HIS A 47 -4.74 -4.73 11.48
N ALA A 48 -4.93 -5.33 10.30
CA ALA A 48 -4.88 -6.79 10.14
C ALA A 48 -3.46 -7.37 10.33
N GLY A 49 -2.40 -6.56 10.14
CA GLY A 49 -1.03 -6.95 10.43
C GLY A 49 -0.65 -6.77 11.91
N ASP A 50 0.54 -7.23 12.28
CA ASP A 50 1.02 -7.13 13.68
C ASP A 50 1.27 -5.68 14.11
N ARG A 51 1.70 -4.83 13.16
CA ARG A 51 1.90 -3.39 13.38
C ARG A 51 1.64 -2.60 12.10
N VAL A 52 1.24 -1.36 12.27
CA VAL A 52 1.01 -0.42 11.17
C VAL A 52 2.03 0.70 11.25
N LEU A 53 2.71 0.96 10.13
CA LEU A 53 3.60 2.10 9.96
C LEU A 53 3.09 2.98 8.81
N VAL A 54 2.84 4.25 9.08
CA VAL A 54 2.55 5.24 8.04
C VAL A 54 3.82 6.02 7.73
N VAL A 55 4.19 6.05 6.45
CA VAL A 55 5.19 6.99 5.93
C VAL A 55 4.42 8.22 5.47
N ALA A 56 4.57 9.32 6.19
CA ALA A 56 3.78 10.53 6.04
C ALA A 56 4.54 11.61 5.27
N GLY A 57 3.95 12.14 4.20
CA GLY A 57 4.53 13.24 3.40
C GLY A 57 4.32 14.63 3.99
N ALA A 58 3.54 14.78 5.08
CA ALA A 58 3.28 16.04 5.76
C ALA A 58 2.95 15.84 7.24
N GLU A 59 3.16 16.88 8.07
CA GLU A 59 2.87 16.84 9.51
C GLU A 59 1.41 16.51 9.81
N GLU A 60 0.46 17.12 9.08
CA GLU A 60 -0.96 16.81 9.26
C GLU A 60 -1.27 15.33 9.01
N VAL A 61 -0.64 14.72 8.00
CA VAL A 61 -0.76 13.28 7.72
C VAL A 61 -0.23 12.47 8.89
N ALA A 62 0.91 12.87 9.45
CA ALA A 62 1.54 12.22 10.59
C ALA A 62 0.64 12.26 11.83
N GLU A 63 0.08 13.43 12.17
CA GLU A 63 -0.83 13.62 13.30
C GLU A 63 -2.09 12.76 13.16
N LEU A 64 -2.71 12.76 11.97
CA LEU A 64 -3.89 11.96 11.69
C LEU A 64 -3.59 10.46 11.76
N ALA A 65 -2.48 10.00 11.15
CA ALA A 65 -2.09 8.59 11.19
C ALA A 65 -1.84 8.11 12.63
N ALA A 66 -1.17 8.92 13.45
CA ALA A 66 -1.01 8.63 14.87
C ALA A 66 -2.35 8.54 15.61
N SER A 67 -3.31 9.43 15.30
CA SER A 67 -4.66 9.38 15.87
C SER A 67 -5.47 8.14 15.44
N TRP A 68 -5.11 7.51 14.32
CA TRP A 68 -5.69 6.25 13.84
C TRP A 68 -4.93 5.01 14.36
N GLY A 69 -3.98 5.20 15.29
CA GLY A 69 -3.27 4.11 15.96
C GLY A 69 -2.05 3.57 15.21
N ALA A 70 -1.55 4.26 14.20
CA ALA A 70 -0.34 3.85 13.48
C ALA A 70 0.93 4.41 14.12
N ASP A 71 2.03 3.67 14.02
CA ASP A 71 3.37 4.24 14.11
C ASP A 71 3.60 5.18 12.92
N VAL A 72 4.39 6.23 13.08
CA VAL A 72 4.59 7.23 12.02
C VAL A 72 6.06 7.45 11.73
N LEU A 73 6.36 7.57 10.45
CA LEU A 73 7.63 8.07 9.91
C LEU A 73 7.33 9.28 9.02
N LEU A 74 7.61 10.48 9.53
CA LEU A 74 7.50 11.71 8.73
C LEU A 74 8.68 11.81 7.76
N GLU A 75 8.41 11.99 6.47
CA GLU A 75 9.45 12.23 5.48
C GLU A 75 9.99 13.67 5.60
N PRO A 76 11.31 13.89 5.55
CA PRO A 76 11.87 15.24 5.54
C PRO A 76 11.47 16.02 4.28
N ARG A 77 11.20 15.31 3.20
CA ARG A 77 10.65 15.79 1.92
C ARG A 77 10.12 14.60 1.11
N GLU A 78 9.15 14.84 0.25
CA GLU A 78 8.68 13.84 -0.71
C GLU A 78 9.71 13.63 -1.84
N GLU A 79 10.24 12.42 -1.97
CA GLU A 79 11.21 12.02 -2.99
C GLU A 79 10.70 10.89 -3.88
N GLY A 80 9.38 10.67 -3.83
CA GLY A 80 8.69 9.66 -4.62
C GLY A 80 8.44 8.34 -3.90
N GLN A 81 7.52 7.57 -4.45
CA GLN A 81 6.93 6.39 -3.81
C GLN A 81 7.97 5.31 -3.47
N ASN A 82 8.95 5.05 -4.34
CA ASN A 82 9.97 4.02 -4.09
C ASN A 82 10.89 4.38 -2.93
N ILE A 83 11.22 5.67 -2.76
CA ILE A 83 12.05 6.15 -1.65
C ILE A 83 11.25 6.10 -0.35
N ALA A 84 10.00 6.56 -0.35
CA ALA A 84 9.09 6.45 0.79
C ALA A 84 8.93 4.99 1.25
N ALA A 85 8.67 4.08 0.31
CA ALA A 85 8.56 2.65 0.59
C ALA A 85 9.84 2.09 1.20
N ARG A 86 11.01 2.43 0.65
CA ARG A 86 12.31 2.00 1.19
C ARG A 86 12.53 2.50 2.61
N ARG A 87 12.20 3.76 2.90
CA ARG A 87 12.28 4.33 4.25
C ARG A 87 11.37 3.58 5.23
N GLY A 88 10.14 3.28 4.80
CA GLY A 88 9.17 2.52 5.60
C GLY A 88 9.65 1.10 5.89
N ILE A 89 10.15 0.38 4.88
CA ILE A 89 10.71 -0.96 5.05
C ILE A 89 11.89 -0.93 6.05
N ASN A 90 12.86 -0.05 5.85
CA ASN A 90 14.03 0.05 6.73
C ASN A 90 13.61 0.30 8.17
N ARG A 91 12.67 1.22 8.41
CA ARG A 91 12.16 1.51 9.74
C ARG A 91 11.46 0.30 10.37
N ALA A 92 10.66 -0.43 9.61
CA ALA A 92 9.96 -1.62 10.10
C ALA A 92 10.95 -2.75 10.43
N VAL A 93 11.95 -2.97 9.58
CA VAL A 93 13.03 -3.96 9.80
C VAL A 93 13.86 -3.62 11.05
N GLU A 94 14.24 -2.35 11.23
CA GLU A 94 14.91 -1.87 12.46
C GLU A 94 14.10 -2.18 13.74
N LYS A 95 12.78 -2.22 13.59
CA LYS A 95 11.83 -2.52 14.67
C LYS A 95 11.47 -4.02 14.77
N GLY A 96 12.10 -4.87 13.95
CA GLY A 96 11.98 -6.31 13.99
C GLY A 96 10.89 -6.91 13.11
N ALA A 97 10.49 -6.24 12.04
CA ALA A 97 9.64 -6.83 11.01
C ALA A 97 10.39 -7.95 10.27
N GLU A 98 9.72 -9.09 10.07
CA GLU A 98 10.22 -10.24 9.32
C GLU A 98 9.59 -10.33 7.92
N ALA A 99 8.44 -9.67 7.76
CA ALA A 99 7.77 -9.48 6.49
C ALA A 99 7.11 -8.09 6.45
N ILE A 100 6.88 -7.58 5.24
CA ILE A 100 6.26 -6.27 4.99
C ILE A 100 5.11 -6.44 4.01
N LEU A 101 3.99 -5.80 4.30
CA LEU A 101 2.96 -5.50 3.31
C LEU A 101 2.97 -3.99 3.02
N LEU A 102 3.39 -3.61 1.83
CA LEU A 102 3.20 -2.24 1.32
C LEU A 102 1.77 -2.11 0.79
N LEU A 103 0.98 -1.19 1.33
CA LEU A 103 -0.43 -1.00 0.99
C LEU A 103 -0.67 0.41 0.45
N SER A 104 -1.36 0.52 -0.70
CA SER A 104 -1.79 1.80 -1.26
C SER A 104 -2.82 2.48 -0.36
N SER A 105 -2.69 3.79 -0.18
CA SER A 105 -3.66 4.61 0.57
C SER A 105 -4.87 5.07 -0.25
N ASP A 106 -4.97 4.65 -1.51
CA ASP A 106 -5.95 5.16 -2.48
C ASP A 106 -7.10 4.20 -2.79
N LEU A 107 -7.28 3.19 -1.96
CA LEU A 107 -8.23 2.09 -2.14
C LEU A 107 -9.58 2.40 -1.47
N PRO A 108 -10.62 2.81 -2.21
CA PRO A 108 -11.90 3.23 -1.62
C PRO A 108 -12.73 2.08 -1.05
N LEU A 109 -12.42 0.84 -1.44
CA LEU A 109 -13.16 -0.37 -1.04
C LEU A 109 -12.34 -1.27 -0.10
N ILE A 110 -11.17 -0.83 0.33
CA ILE A 110 -10.30 -1.64 1.20
C ILE A 110 -10.97 -1.94 2.54
N THR A 111 -10.80 -3.15 3.02
CA THR A 111 -11.30 -3.62 4.32
C THR A 111 -10.20 -4.37 5.07
N GLN A 112 -10.33 -4.44 6.39
CA GLN A 112 -9.43 -5.24 7.22
C GLN A 112 -9.47 -6.73 6.82
N ASP A 113 -10.64 -7.27 6.49
CA ASP A 113 -10.77 -8.67 6.04
C ASP A 113 -10.02 -8.93 4.73
N ALA A 114 -10.00 -7.96 3.81
CA ALA A 114 -9.25 -8.10 2.56
C ALA A 114 -7.73 -8.16 2.82
N VAL A 115 -7.21 -7.33 3.72
CA VAL A 115 -5.80 -7.38 4.13
C VAL A 115 -5.50 -8.68 4.86
N LYS A 116 -6.35 -9.10 5.78
CA LYS A 116 -6.23 -10.37 6.51
C LYS A 116 -6.16 -11.57 5.56
N ALA A 117 -7.04 -11.62 4.55
CA ALA A 117 -7.03 -12.70 3.56
C ALA A 117 -5.70 -12.80 2.79
N LEU A 118 -5.08 -11.66 2.44
CA LEU A 118 -3.74 -11.65 1.82
C LEU A 118 -2.68 -12.19 2.79
N LEU A 119 -2.69 -11.76 4.05
CA LEU A 119 -1.74 -12.21 5.06
C LEU A 119 -1.88 -13.70 5.37
N GLU A 120 -3.11 -14.20 5.49
CA GLU A 120 -3.39 -15.64 5.65
C GLU A 120 -2.91 -16.46 4.43
N GLY A 121 -3.01 -15.89 3.22
CA GLY A 121 -2.40 -16.47 2.01
C GLY A 121 -0.89 -16.60 2.15
N ALA A 122 -0.23 -15.55 2.62
CA ALA A 122 1.22 -15.52 2.83
C ALA A 122 1.69 -16.52 3.89
N GLU A 123 0.91 -16.78 4.94
CA GLU A 123 1.23 -17.75 5.99
C GLU A 123 1.25 -19.20 5.48
N ARG A 124 0.51 -19.50 4.41
CA ARG A 124 0.47 -20.86 3.80
C ARG A 124 1.72 -21.17 2.99
N VAL A 125 2.48 -20.16 2.60
CA VAL A 125 3.73 -20.32 1.86
C VAL A 125 4.89 -20.47 2.85
N THR A 126 5.78 -21.43 2.63
CA THR A 126 6.98 -21.57 3.43
C THR A 126 8.17 -20.89 2.74
N GLY A 127 9.03 -20.21 3.53
CA GLY A 127 10.22 -19.55 3.00
C GLY A 127 9.95 -18.19 2.32
N PRO A 128 10.88 -17.72 1.49
CA PRO A 128 10.74 -16.45 0.78
C PRO A 128 9.53 -16.44 -0.16
N VAL A 129 8.82 -15.31 -0.24
CA VAL A 129 7.69 -15.13 -1.17
C VAL A 129 7.42 -13.65 -1.41
N VAL A 130 6.96 -13.34 -2.60
CA VAL A 130 6.37 -12.05 -2.99
C VAL A 130 4.91 -12.29 -3.36
N ILE A 131 3.98 -11.52 -2.78
CA ILE A 131 2.57 -11.56 -3.15
C ILE A 131 2.13 -10.16 -3.56
N ALA A 132 1.56 -10.03 -4.75
CA ALA A 132 1.13 -8.73 -5.27
C ALA A 132 -0.36 -8.72 -5.60
N ALA A 133 -1.06 -7.66 -5.17
CA ALA A 133 -2.42 -7.35 -5.61
C ALA A 133 -2.36 -6.33 -6.75
N PRO A 134 -2.80 -6.70 -7.97
CA PRO A 134 -2.73 -5.82 -9.13
C PRO A 134 -3.77 -4.69 -9.04
N ALA A 135 -3.41 -3.52 -9.60
CA ALA A 135 -4.35 -2.43 -9.86
C ALA A 135 -5.08 -2.66 -11.19
N ILE A 136 -6.39 -2.41 -11.24
CA ILE A 136 -7.17 -2.53 -12.48
C ILE A 136 -6.75 -1.44 -13.48
N GLY A 137 -6.42 -1.88 -14.70
CA GLY A 137 -6.38 -1.02 -15.90
C GLY A 137 -5.04 -0.35 -16.20
N ARG A 138 -4.08 -0.28 -15.25
CA ARG A 138 -2.81 0.44 -15.47
C ARG A 138 -1.55 -0.40 -15.25
N GLY A 139 -1.70 -1.69 -15.01
CA GLY A 139 -0.55 -2.57 -14.71
C GLY A 139 0.21 -2.18 -13.43
N GLY A 140 -0.45 -1.42 -12.54
CA GLY A 140 0.07 -1.02 -11.25
C GLY A 140 -0.06 -2.11 -10.18
N THR A 141 0.41 -1.80 -8.97
CA THR A 141 0.36 -2.70 -7.81
C THR A 141 -0.19 -1.94 -6.61
N ASN A 142 -1.30 -2.39 -6.05
CA ASN A 142 -2.00 -1.75 -4.93
C ASN A 142 -1.61 -2.31 -3.57
N ALA A 143 -1.15 -3.56 -3.52
CA ALA A 143 -0.55 -4.15 -2.35
C ALA A 143 0.63 -5.05 -2.77
N LEU A 144 1.72 -5.01 -2.00
CA LEU A 144 2.92 -5.80 -2.24
C LEU A 144 3.43 -6.37 -0.91
N TYR A 145 3.29 -7.67 -0.74
CA TYR A 145 3.85 -8.40 0.39
C TYR A 145 5.23 -8.94 0.05
N LEU A 146 6.17 -8.77 0.95
CA LEU A 146 7.57 -9.18 0.83
C LEU A 146 7.99 -9.98 2.06
N ARG A 147 8.46 -11.18 1.85
CA ARG A 147 9.13 -12.00 2.86
C ARG A 147 10.36 -12.70 2.25
N PRO A 148 11.59 -12.39 2.71
CA PRO A 148 11.92 -11.31 3.65
C PRO A 148 11.64 -9.91 3.06
N PRO A 149 11.73 -8.84 3.86
CA PRO A 149 11.46 -7.46 3.43
C PRO A 149 12.25 -6.99 2.20
N GLU A 150 13.44 -7.55 1.98
CA GLU A 150 14.33 -7.24 0.85
C GLU A 150 14.31 -8.31 -0.26
N ALA A 151 13.28 -9.17 -0.30
CA ALA A 151 13.18 -10.26 -1.29
C ALA A 151 13.38 -9.80 -2.74
N ILE A 152 12.87 -8.61 -3.07
CA ILE A 152 13.02 -7.95 -4.39
C ILE A 152 13.29 -6.46 -4.28
N GLY A 153 13.59 -5.82 -5.41
CA GLY A 153 13.67 -4.37 -5.52
C GLY A 153 12.30 -3.68 -5.47
N LEU A 154 12.30 -2.33 -5.37
CA LEU A 154 11.08 -1.53 -5.42
C LEU A 154 10.93 -0.90 -6.80
N HIS A 155 9.78 -1.12 -7.45
CA HIS A 155 9.51 -0.76 -8.84
C HIS A 155 8.14 -0.07 -9.01
N PHE A 156 7.65 0.63 -7.96
CA PHE A 156 6.37 1.35 -8.05
C PHE A 156 6.39 2.38 -9.19
N GLY A 157 5.24 2.57 -9.79
CA GLY A 157 5.00 3.39 -10.97
C GLY A 157 4.40 2.59 -12.11
N ASP A 158 4.46 3.12 -13.33
CA ASP A 158 3.85 2.50 -14.50
C ASP A 158 4.39 1.09 -14.75
N GLY A 159 3.46 0.13 -14.93
CA GLY A 159 3.80 -1.26 -15.17
C GLY A 159 4.48 -1.97 -13.98
N SER A 160 4.31 -1.46 -12.77
CA SER A 160 4.98 -1.98 -11.56
C SER A 160 4.71 -3.46 -11.33
N PHE A 161 3.51 -3.94 -11.63
CA PHE A 161 3.16 -5.35 -11.43
C PHE A 161 4.06 -6.30 -12.22
N ALA A 162 4.28 -6.02 -13.51
CA ALA A 162 5.17 -6.82 -14.35
C ALA A 162 6.63 -6.72 -13.85
N LYS A 163 7.09 -5.53 -13.49
CA LYS A 163 8.44 -5.32 -12.98
C LYS A 163 8.71 -6.09 -11.68
N PHE A 164 7.75 -6.13 -10.75
CA PHE A 164 7.88 -6.92 -9.52
C PHE A 164 7.94 -8.42 -9.80
N ARG A 165 7.07 -8.92 -10.71
CA ARG A 165 7.08 -10.32 -11.12
C ARG A 165 8.41 -10.70 -11.77
N ASP A 166 8.92 -9.87 -12.67
CA ASP A 166 10.15 -10.14 -13.41
C ASP A 166 11.38 -10.09 -12.49
N ASP A 167 11.42 -9.17 -11.51
CA ASP A 167 12.49 -9.12 -10.49
C ASP A 167 12.44 -10.36 -9.56
N ALA A 168 11.24 -10.79 -9.14
CA ALA A 168 11.08 -12.01 -8.36
C ALA A 168 11.59 -13.24 -9.13
N ALA A 169 11.22 -13.35 -10.42
CA ALA A 169 11.70 -14.43 -11.28
C ALA A 169 13.22 -14.40 -11.44
N ALA A 170 13.83 -13.23 -11.65
CA ALA A 170 15.28 -13.08 -11.79
C ALA A 170 16.04 -13.47 -10.51
N ARG A 171 15.40 -13.35 -9.35
CA ARG A 171 15.98 -13.72 -8.04
C ARG A 171 15.60 -15.13 -7.58
N GLY A 172 14.78 -15.86 -8.34
CA GLY A 172 14.28 -17.17 -7.97
C GLY A 172 13.35 -17.15 -6.74
N VAL A 173 12.66 -16.03 -6.49
CA VAL A 173 11.69 -15.89 -5.40
C VAL A 173 10.29 -16.20 -5.94
N PRO A 174 9.50 -17.09 -5.31
CA PRO A 174 8.11 -17.33 -5.69
C PRO A 174 7.30 -16.04 -5.71
N PHE A 175 6.52 -15.86 -6.78
CA PHE A 175 5.63 -14.71 -6.97
C PHE A 175 4.18 -15.19 -7.07
N GLU A 176 3.33 -14.72 -6.17
CA GLU A 176 1.90 -15.04 -6.16
C GLU A 176 1.06 -13.81 -6.44
N VAL A 177 -0.08 -14.00 -7.07
CA VAL A 177 -1.06 -12.95 -7.35
C VAL A 177 -2.22 -13.08 -6.37
N HIS A 178 -2.48 -12.01 -5.63
CA HIS A 178 -3.65 -11.92 -4.77
C HIS A 178 -4.76 -11.12 -5.47
N GLU A 179 -5.73 -11.83 -6.05
CA GLU A 179 -6.90 -11.20 -6.65
C GLU A 179 -7.91 -10.81 -5.57
N SER A 180 -8.17 -9.51 -5.44
CA SER A 180 -9.11 -8.97 -4.47
C SER A 180 -9.85 -7.77 -5.04
N GLY A 181 -11.18 -7.84 -5.11
CA GLY A 181 -12.00 -6.71 -5.55
C GLY A 181 -11.84 -5.47 -4.66
N ALA A 182 -11.55 -5.66 -3.37
CA ALA A 182 -11.32 -4.57 -2.43
C ALA A 182 -9.97 -3.85 -2.65
N MET A 183 -8.97 -4.55 -3.23
CA MET A 183 -7.64 -4.00 -3.50
C MET A 183 -7.44 -3.60 -4.96
N ALA A 184 -8.32 -4.03 -5.87
CA ALA A 184 -8.11 -3.88 -7.30
C ALA A 184 -8.32 -2.44 -7.80
N LEU A 185 -9.22 -1.65 -7.18
CA LEU A 185 -9.57 -0.31 -7.60
C LEU A 185 -8.87 0.75 -6.74
N ASP A 186 -7.96 1.50 -7.33
CA ASP A 186 -7.43 2.75 -6.80
C ASP A 186 -8.10 3.96 -7.48
N LEU A 187 -8.28 5.06 -6.76
CA LEU A 187 -8.90 6.28 -7.29
C LEU A 187 -7.83 7.30 -7.68
N ASP A 188 -7.46 7.36 -8.93
CA ASP A 188 -6.45 8.31 -9.43
C ASP A 188 -6.95 9.17 -10.61
N GLU A 189 -7.88 8.67 -11.40
CA GLU A 189 -8.42 9.32 -12.59
C GLU A 189 -9.95 9.44 -12.56
N PRO A 190 -10.56 10.37 -13.35
CA PRO A 190 -12.03 10.50 -13.43
C PRO A 190 -12.75 9.20 -13.81
N SER A 191 -12.12 8.35 -14.63
CA SER A 191 -12.65 7.04 -15.01
C SER A 191 -12.81 6.08 -13.82
N ASP A 192 -11.97 6.21 -12.78
CA ASP A 192 -12.03 5.36 -11.58
C ASP A 192 -13.25 5.71 -10.72
N LEU A 193 -13.68 6.98 -10.70
CA LEU A 193 -14.92 7.38 -10.04
C LEU A 193 -16.15 6.72 -10.68
N ALA A 194 -16.14 6.55 -12.01
CA ALA A 194 -17.21 5.85 -12.70
C ALA A 194 -17.19 4.33 -12.43
N ARG A 195 -16.00 3.74 -12.25
CA ARG A 195 -15.83 2.33 -11.85
C ARG A 195 -16.33 2.11 -10.42
N LEU A 196 -15.97 3.01 -9.49
CA LEU A 196 -16.44 2.94 -8.10
C LEU A 196 -17.96 2.95 -8.01
N ARG A 197 -18.65 3.83 -8.75
CA ARG A 197 -20.13 3.92 -8.75
C ARG A 197 -20.81 2.62 -9.24
N ARG A 198 -20.11 1.78 -9.99
CA ARG A 198 -20.63 0.49 -10.48
C ARG A 198 -20.31 -0.67 -9.54
N ALA A 199 -19.36 -0.49 -8.63
CA ALA A 199 -18.92 -1.50 -7.68
C ALA A 199 -19.65 -1.43 -6.33
N VAL A 200 -20.38 -0.34 -6.07
CA VAL A 200 -21.19 -0.06 -4.88
C VAL A 200 -22.67 -0.06 -5.27
#